data_51f2a1e37e05073a394f679be6490e62
#
_entry.id   51f2a1e37e05073a394f679be6490e62
#
_cell.length_a   1.000
_cell.length_b   1.000
_cell.length_c   1.000
_cell.angle_alpha   90.00
_cell.angle_beta   90.00
_cell.angle_gamma   90.00
#
_symmetry.space_group_name_H-M   'P 1'
#
loop_
_entity.id
_entity.type
_entity.pdbx_description
1 polymer ?
#
loop_
_entity_poly.entity_id
_entity_poly.type
_entity_poly.pdbx_seq_one_letter_code
_entity_poly.pdbx_strand_id
1 'polypeptide(L)'
;MPIITDIQAREVLDSRGNPTVEVEVFTESGAFGRAIVPSGASTGEHEAVELRDGDKSRYLGKGVLQAVDYVNNEIAEEIEEQFSVLDQVGIDQALIALDGTENKGRLGANAILGVSMAVAHAAADHLDLPLYQYLGGFNAKQLPVPMMNILNGGEHADNNVDIQEFMVMPVGAESFRQALRMGAEIFHHLKSVLKEKGYNTSVGDEGGFAPNLGSNEEALETIMVAIEKAGYKPGEDILLAMDVASSEIYDKEKGVYNLAGDNTVKTSAEMVDWYEELANKYPIISIEDGLDENDWEGHKLLTERIGDRVQLVGDDLFVTNTKKLAQGIEQGISNSILIKVNQIGTLTETFDAIEMAKRAGFTAVISHRSGESEDVTIADIAVAVNAGQIKTGAPSRTDRVAKYNQLLRIEDQLGETAQYLGLKTFYNLRK
;
A
#
# COMPACT_ATOMS: atom_id res chain seq x y z
N MET A 1 32.58 8.34 10.78
CA MET A 1 31.23 7.76 10.56
C MET A 1 30.38 8.84 9.90
N PRO A 2 29.44 8.54 9.02
CA PRO A 2 28.64 9.58 8.34
C PRO A 2 27.60 10.19 9.30
N ILE A 3 28.07 11.13 10.12
CA ILE A 3 27.23 11.83 11.09
C ILE A 3 26.24 12.74 10.36
N ILE A 4 25.01 12.80 10.82
CA ILE A 4 23.98 13.71 10.34
C ILE A 4 24.34 15.12 10.78
N THR A 5 24.45 16.05 9.83
CA THR A 5 24.85 17.44 10.10
C THR A 5 23.72 18.45 9.94
N ASP A 6 22.66 18.07 9.20
CA ASP A 6 21.53 18.96 8.96
C ASP A 6 20.30 18.14 8.53
N ILE A 7 19.14 18.48 9.06
CA ILE A 7 17.83 17.91 8.69
C ILE A 7 16.91 19.07 8.34
N GLN A 8 16.35 19.03 7.13
CA GLN A 8 15.45 20.07 6.64
C GLN A 8 14.13 19.47 6.17
N ALA A 9 13.02 20.06 6.58
CA ALA A 9 11.72 19.70 6.08
C ALA A 9 11.02 20.87 5.43
N ARG A 10 10.12 20.56 4.50
CA ARG A 10 9.23 21.52 3.87
C ARG A 10 7.87 20.91 3.57
N GLU A 11 6.89 21.80 3.41
CA GLU A 11 5.57 21.46 2.92
C GLU A 11 5.61 21.35 1.39
N VAL A 12 5.20 20.19 0.84
CA VAL A 12 5.04 19.96 -0.61
C VAL A 12 3.62 19.45 -0.88
N LEU A 13 3.23 19.29 -2.14
CA LEU A 13 1.89 18.80 -2.50
C LEU A 13 1.91 17.32 -2.88
N ASP A 14 0.90 16.59 -2.41
CA ASP A 14 0.61 15.22 -2.84
C ASP A 14 -0.18 15.19 -4.18
N SER A 15 -0.48 13.98 -4.68
CA SER A 15 -1.20 13.73 -5.94
C SER A 15 -2.64 14.26 -5.96
N ARG A 16 -3.19 14.61 -4.79
CA ARG A 16 -4.53 15.21 -4.64
C ARG A 16 -4.47 16.74 -4.46
N GLY A 17 -3.25 17.33 -4.47
CA GLY A 17 -3.04 18.75 -4.20
C GLY A 17 -3.15 19.13 -2.72
N ASN A 18 -3.10 18.16 -1.82
CA ASN A 18 -3.02 18.40 -0.38
C ASN A 18 -1.56 18.52 0.07
N PRO A 19 -1.25 19.34 1.09
CA PRO A 19 0.08 19.40 1.67
C PRO A 19 0.51 18.09 2.29
N THR A 20 1.80 17.77 2.14
CA THR A 20 2.49 16.71 2.86
C THR A 20 3.92 17.13 3.21
N VAL A 21 4.63 16.30 3.97
CA VAL A 21 5.98 16.59 4.47
C VAL A 21 7.02 15.97 3.54
N GLU A 22 7.98 16.79 3.09
CA GLU A 22 9.24 16.34 2.49
C GLU A 22 10.37 16.61 3.48
N VAL A 23 11.27 15.64 3.66
CA VAL A 23 12.44 15.73 4.53
C VAL A 23 13.72 15.48 3.74
N GLU A 24 14.75 16.28 4.01
CA GLU A 24 16.09 16.12 3.51
C GLU A 24 17.08 15.92 4.67
N VAL A 25 18.00 15.00 4.52
CA VAL A 25 19.06 14.69 5.50
C VAL A 25 20.42 14.84 4.83
N PHE A 26 21.28 15.58 5.48
CA PHE A 26 22.66 15.83 5.04
C PHE A 26 23.67 15.27 6.05
N THR A 27 24.82 14.84 5.57
CA THR A 27 25.88 14.25 6.40
C THR A 27 27.20 14.96 6.23
N GLU A 28 28.09 14.83 7.22
CA GLU A 28 29.46 15.33 7.13
C GLU A 28 30.27 14.73 5.97
N SER A 29 29.89 13.53 5.50
CA SER A 29 30.54 12.88 4.35
C SER A 29 30.05 13.41 2.99
N GLY A 30 29.05 14.30 2.97
CA GLY A 30 28.43 14.83 1.78
C GLY A 30 27.31 13.95 1.22
N ALA A 31 26.99 12.83 1.89
CA ALA A 31 25.85 12.01 1.50
C ALA A 31 24.53 12.72 1.81
N PHE A 32 23.54 12.46 0.96
CA PHE A 32 22.25 13.13 0.95
C PHE A 32 21.10 12.12 0.84
N GLY A 33 20.01 12.36 1.57
CA GLY A 33 18.78 11.59 1.44
C GLY A 33 17.56 12.50 1.46
N ARG A 34 16.56 12.17 0.67
CA ARG A 34 15.27 12.89 0.62
C ARG A 34 14.12 11.90 0.52
N ALA A 35 13.03 12.20 1.21
CA ALA A 35 11.81 11.42 1.15
C ALA A 35 10.57 12.30 1.29
N ILE A 36 9.45 11.87 0.68
CA ILE A 36 8.14 12.51 0.79
C ILE A 36 7.16 11.53 1.39
N VAL A 37 6.43 11.97 2.40
CA VAL A 37 5.49 11.12 3.14
C VAL A 37 4.16 11.01 2.39
N PRO A 38 3.61 9.77 2.18
CA PRO A 38 2.29 9.59 1.60
C PRO A 38 1.16 9.87 2.60
N SER A 39 -0.06 10.07 2.11
CA SER A 39 -1.24 10.41 2.91
C SER A 39 -2.49 9.61 2.49
N GLY A 40 -3.27 9.09 3.43
CA GLY A 40 -4.51 8.36 3.16
C GLY A 40 -5.71 9.25 2.90
N ALA A 41 -6.72 8.73 2.16
CA ALA A 41 -8.08 9.29 2.09
C ALA A 41 -8.97 8.61 3.13
N SER A 42 -9.12 7.30 3.04
CA SER A 42 -9.61 6.44 4.13
C SER A 42 -8.48 6.16 5.11
N THR A 43 -8.77 6.17 6.40
CA THR A 43 -7.77 5.91 7.45
C THR A 43 -8.38 4.99 8.50
N GLY A 44 -7.69 3.91 8.83
CA GLY A 44 -8.07 3.02 9.91
C GLY A 44 -8.07 3.76 11.28
N GLU A 45 -9.02 3.41 12.13
CA GLU A 45 -9.19 4.05 13.46
C GLU A 45 -7.91 3.99 14.32
N HIS A 46 -7.05 3.03 14.06
CA HIS A 46 -5.86 2.75 14.86
C HIS A 46 -4.54 3.10 14.18
N GLU A 47 -4.56 3.81 13.05
CA GLU A 47 -3.34 4.31 12.42
C GLU A 47 -2.59 5.30 13.31
N ALA A 48 -1.27 5.38 13.13
CA ALA A 48 -0.48 6.47 13.71
C ALA A 48 -0.95 7.82 13.15
N VAL A 49 -0.87 8.85 13.98
CA VAL A 49 -1.48 10.17 13.69
C VAL A 49 -0.71 10.90 12.60
N GLU A 50 -1.37 11.22 11.51
CA GLU A 50 -0.93 12.22 10.56
C GLU A 50 -1.24 13.62 11.11
N LEU A 51 -0.21 14.36 11.49
CA LEU A 51 -0.39 15.68 12.09
C LEU A 51 -0.76 16.72 11.03
N ARG A 52 -1.92 17.35 11.21
CA ARG A 52 -2.44 18.45 10.38
C ARG A 52 -2.64 19.69 11.22
N ASP A 53 -2.37 20.87 10.65
CA ASP A 53 -2.42 22.16 11.36
C ASP A 53 -3.84 22.53 11.83
N GLY A 54 -4.87 22.08 11.12
CA GLY A 54 -6.27 22.40 11.43
C GLY A 54 -6.68 23.87 11.10
N ASP A 55 -5.76 24.70 10.65
CA ASP A 55 -6.00 26.08 10.26
C ASP A 55 -6.80 26.16 8.96
N LYS A 56 -8.09 26.44 9.06
CA LYS A 56 -9.01 26.53 7.92
C LYS A 56 -8.65 27.60 6.90
N SER A 57 -7.83 28.58 7.27
CA SER A 57 -7.37 29.65 6.37
C SER A 57 -6.26 29.20 5.41
N ARG A 58 -5.62 28.06 5.71
CA ARG A 58 -4.58 27.44 4.88
C ARG A 58 -4.98 26.01 4.50
N TYR A 59 -4.98 25.72 3.19
CA TYR A 59 -5.30 24.38 2.66
C TYR A 59 -6.54 23.73 3.31
N LEU A 60 -7.54 24.53 3.67
CA LEU A 60 -8.79 24.09 4.30
C LEU A 60 -8.57 23.29 5.62
N GLY A 61 -7.47 23.56 6.32
CA GLY A 61 -7.08 22.88 7.56
C GLY A 61 -6.11 21.72 7.37
N LYS A 62 -5.73 21.41 6.12
CA LYS A 62 -4.85 20.26 5.81
C LYS A 62 -3.36 20.61 5.76
N GLY A 63 -2.94 21.83 6.14
CA GLY A 63 -1.55 22.24 6.23
C GLY A 63 -0.73 21.31 7.15
N VAL A 64 0.60 21.28 6.95
CA VAL A 64 1.54 20.43 7.73
C VAL A 64 2.72 21.23 8.29
N LEU A 65 2.55 22.56 8.44
CA LEU A 65 3.65 23.41 8.95
C LEU A 65 4.07 23.04 10.36
N GLN A 66 3.15 22.57 11.21
CA GLN A 66 3.50 22.13 12.55
C GLN A 66 4.41 20.88 12.51
N ALA A 67 4.12 19.90 11.66
CA ALA A 67 4.97 18.75 11.45
C ALA A 67 6.34 19.15 10.88
N VAL A 68 6.37 20.08 9.92
CA VAL A 68 7.60 20.67 9.37
C VAL A 68 8.42 21.38 10.45
N ASP A 69 7.78 22.15 11.32
CA ASP A 69 8.43 22.85 12.43
C ASP A 69 9.06 21.86 13.42
N TYR A 70 8.38 20.78 13.76
CA TYR A 70 8.94 19.74 14.61
C TYR A 70 10.18 19.08 13.98
N VAL A 71 10.19 18.82 12.69
CA VAL A 71 11.38 18.26 12.02
C VAL A 71 12.53 19.25 12.05
N ASN A 72 12.29 20.53 11.70
CA ASN A 72 13.33 21.54 11.56
C ASN A 72 13.90 22.02 12.91
N ASN A 73 13.25 21.75 14.02
CA ASN A 73 13.66 22.18 15.34
C ASN A 73 13.86 20.99 16.29
N GLU A 74 12.81 20.46 16.87
CA GLU A 74 12.90 19.47 17.97
C GLU A 74 13.54 18.14 17.54
N ILE A 75 13.20 17.63 16.35
CA ILE A 75 13.78 16.39 15.81
C ILE A 75 15.23 16.66 15.36
N ALA A 76 15.48 17.77 14.69
CA ALA A 76 16.82 18.14 14.27
C ALA A 76 17.76 18.26 15.49
N GLU A 77 17.34 18.94 16.57
CA GLU A 77 18.12 19.07 17.81
C GLU A 77 18.46 17.72 18.46
N GLU A 78 17.55 16.76 18.40
CA GLU A 78 17.75 15.41 18.96
C GLU A 78 18.70 14.56 18.11
N ILE A 79 18.68 14.70 16.79
CA ILE A 79 19.33 13.75 15.86
C ILE A 79 20.64 14.28 15.32
N GLU A 80 20.75 15.58 15.00
CA GLU A 80 21.94 16.20 14.42
C GLU A 80 23.15 16.08 15.35
N GLU A 81 24.31 15.83 14.78
CA GLU A 81 25.59 15.65 15.48
C GLU A 81 25.62 14.48 16.49
N GLN A 82 24.48 13.82 16.75
CA GLN A 82 24.35 12.70 17.69
C GLN A 82 24.40 11.33 16.99
N PHE A 83 23.82 11.25 15.79
CA PHE A 83 23.62 9.97 15.10
C PHE A 83 24.37 9.89 13.77
N SER A 84 24.80 8.66 13.45
CA SER A 84 25.23 8.29 12.11
C SER A 84 24.01 7.85 11.30
N VAL A 85 23.91 8.20 10.01
CA VAL A 85 22.84 7.71 9.14
C VAL A 85 22.79 6.18 9.02
N LEU A 86 23.86 5.48 9.42
CA LEU A 86 23.91 4.02 9.43
C LEU A 86 23.22 3.40 10.65
N ASP A 87 22.82 4.19 11.64
CA ASP A 87 22.11 3.73 12.84
C ASP A 87 20.59 3.94 12.72
N GLN A 88 20.00 3.33 11.69
CA GLN A 88 18.55 3.45 11.44
C GLN A 88 17.69 3.09 12.65
N VAL A 89 18.00 1.98 13.31
CA VAL A 89 17.23 1.50 14.47
C VAL A 89 17.35 2.46 15.65
N GLY A 90 18.55 2.95 15.94
CA GLY A 90 18.80 3.93 17.01
C GLY A 90 18.06 5.24 16.76
N ILE A 91 18.07 5.74 15.51
CA ILE A 91 17.36 6.96 15.11
C ILE A 91 15.84 6.76 15.25
N ASP A 92 15.28 5.68 14.70
CA ASP A 92 13.84 5.42 14.78
C ASP A 92 13.36 5.28 16.24
N GLN A 93 14.16 4.63 17.10
CA GLN A 93 13.88 4.54 18.55
C GLN A 93 13.96 5.89 19.25
N ALA A 94 14.94 6.75 18.90
CA ALA A 94 15.02 8.10 19.44
C ALA A 94 13.79 8.94 19.04
N LEU A 95 13.36 8.86 17.79
CA LEU A 95 12.15 9.55 17.31
C LEU A 95 10.89 9.09 18.04
N ILE A 96 10.70 7.77 18.24
CA ILE A 96 9.59 7.20 18.99
C ILE A 96 9.61 7.67 20.46
N ALA A 97 10.80 7.66 21.10
CA ALA A 97 10.96 8.09 22.47
C ALA A 97 10.72 9.60 22.63
N LEU A 98 11.14 10.40 21.65
CA LEU A 98 10.95 11.85 21.60
C LEU A 98 9.46 12.17 21.49
N ASP A 99 8.68 11.47 20.66
CA ASP A 99 7.22 11.63 20.60
C ASP A 99 6.55 11.22 21.91
N GLY A 100 6.90 10.08 22.46
CA GLY A 100 6.46 9.59 23.76
C GLY A 100 4.98 9.17 23.83
N THR A 101 4.24 9.17 22.71
CA THR A 101 2.85 8.70 22.65
C THR A 101 2.74 7.38 21.89
N GLU A 102 1.70 6.59 22.17
CA GLU A 102 1.54 5.27 21.54
C GLU A 102 1.32 5.35 20.03
N ASN A 103 0.61 6.40 19.57
CA ASN A 103 0.20 6.58 18.17
C ASN A 103 0.94 7.74 17.44
N LYS A 104 2.07 8.18 17.98
CA LYS A 104 2.86 9.31 17.44
C LYS A 104 2.03 10.62 17.30
N GLY A 105 1.11 10.82 18.26
CA GLY A 105 0.17 11.94 18.24
C GLY A 105 0.78 13.30 18.58
N ARG A 106 2.00 13.35 19.17
CA ARG A 106 2.65 14.60 19.55
C ARG A 106 3.41 15.25 18.39
N LEU A 107 4.33 14.53 17.78
CA LEU A 107 5.15 15.02 16.66
C LEU A 107 4.47 14.79 15.31
N GLY A 108 3.67 13.75 15.22
CA GLY A 108 3.05 13.27 14.00
C GLY A 108 3.86 12.16 13.32
N ALA A 109 3.18 11.10 12.91
CA ALA A 109 3.79 10.01 12.14
C ALA A 109 4.40 10.50 10.82
N ASN A 110 3.83 11.54 10.20
CA ASN A 110 4.35 12.16 8.99
C ASN A 110 5.71 12.83 9.21
N ALA A 111 5.91 13.55 10.31
CA ALA A 111 7.20 14.13 10.67
C ALA A 111 8.25 13.04 10.91
N ILE A 112 7.91 12.04 11.72
CA ILE A 112 8.79 10.94 12.12
C ILE A 112 9.17 10.08 10.90
N LEU A 113 8.21 9.67 10.07
CA LEU A 113 8.45 8.85 8.90
C LEU A 113 9.31 9.57 7.84
N GLY A 114 9.06 10.87 7.64
CA GLY A 114 9.87 11.66 6.71
C GLY A 114 11.35 11.58 7.04
N VAL A 115 11.71 11.74 8.32
CA VAL A 115 13.09 11.60 8.80
C VAL A 115 13.60 10.17 8.66
N SER A 116 12.83 9.17 9.11
CA SER A 116 13.19 7.75 9.03
C SER A 116 13.54 7.32 7.59
N MET A 117 12.71 7.69 6.60
CA MET A 117 12.97 7.38 5.20
C MET A 117 14.16 8.16 4.62
N ALA A 118 14.26 9.47 4.91
CA ALA A 118 15.34 10.29 4.40
C ALA A 118 16.72 9.83 4.93
N VAL A 119 16.79 9.39 6.19
CA VAL A 119 17.97 8.76 6.79
C VAL A 119 18.40 7.51 6.01
N ALA A 120 17.46 6.63 5.68
CA ALA A 120 17.75 5.42 4.90
C ALA A 120 18.30 5.76 3.50
N HIS A 121 17.74 6.78 2.84
CA HIS A 121 18.28 7.28 1.56
C HIS A 121 19.70 7.83 1.70
N ALA A 122 19.97 8.64 2.72
CA ALA A 122 21.31 9.18 2.97
C ALA A 122 22.32 8.07 3.31
N ALA A 123 21.90 7.03 4.03
CA ALA A 123 22.73 5.87 4.32
C ALA A 123 23.09 5.07 3.06
N ALA A 124 22.12 4.86 2.17
CA ALA A 124 22.32 4.20 0.88
C ALA A 124 23.29 5.01 0.00
N ASP A 125 23.11 6.34 -0.08
CA ASP A 125 23.98 7.26 -0.81
C ASP A 125 25.41 7.23 -0.25
N HIS A 126 25.58 7.26 1.08
CA HIS A 126 26.90 7.15 1.71
C HIS A 126 27.65 5.87 1.34
N LEU A 127 26.94 4.77 1.21
CA LEU A 127 27.52 3.47 0.88
C LEU A 127 27.63 3.21 -0.64
N ASP A 128 27.18 4.17 -1.47
CA ASP A 128 27.12 4.03 -2.93
C ASP A 128 26.32 2.77 -3.33
N LEU A 129 25.21 2.51 -2.63
CA LEU A 129 24.30 1.39 -2.85
C LEU A 129 22.93 1.88 -3.28
N PRO A 130 22.23 1.15 -4.17
CA PRO A 130 20.79 1.35 -4.36
C PRO A 130 20.03 1.11 -3.05
N LEU A 131 18.94 1.86 -2.82
CA LEU A 131 18.20 1.78 -1.56
C LEU A 131 17.72 0.35 -1.25
N TYR A 132 17.18 -0.38 -2.25
CA TYR A 132 16.72 -1.75 -2.03
C TYR A 132 17.84 -2.68 -1.55
N GLN A 133 19.06 -2.47 -2.03
CA GLN A 133 20.22 -3.28 -1.63
C GLN A 133 20.75 -2.88 -0.26
N TYR A 134 20.74 -1.59 0.08
CA TYR A 134 21.06 -1.13 1.42
C TYR A 134 20.11 -1.73 2.46
N LEU A 135 18.81 -1.63 2.22
CA LEU A 135 17.78 -2.11 3.14
C LEU A 135 17.71 -3.65 3.24
N GLY A 136 17.89 -4.35 2.13
CA GLY A 136 17.65 -5.81 2.04
C GLY A 136 18.91 -6.67 1.94
N GLY A 137 20.09 -6.03 1.80
CA GLY A 137 21.37 -6.73 1.62
C GLY A 137 21.48 -7.42 0.25
N PHE A 138 22.48 -8.27 0.11
CA PHE A 138 22.80 -8.93 -1.16
C PHE A 138 21.70 -9.90 -1.66
N ASN A 139 20.78 -10.31 -0.79
CA ASN A 139 19.71 -11.25 -1.17
C ASN A 139 18.43 -10.55 -1.65
N ALA A 140 18.39 -9.23 -1.70
CA ALA A 140 17.29 -8.45 -2.27
C ALA A 140 17.29 -8.59 -3.80
N LYS A 141 16.41 -9.43 -4.35
CA LYS A 141 16.43 -9.81 -5.78
C LYS A 141 15.06 -10.20 -6.35
N GLN A 142 14.02 -10.24 -5.52
CA GLN A 142 12.69 -10.64 -5.96
C GLN A 142 11.86 -9.42 -6.33
N LEU A 143 11.52 -9.29 -7.62
CA LEU A 143 10.56 -8.32 -8.12
C LEU A 143 9.15 -8.75 -7.69
N PRO A 144 8.33 -7.81 -7.18
CA PRO A 144 6.98 -8.13 -6.73
C PRO A 144 6.01 -8.33 -7.90
N VAL A 145 5.01 -9.20 -7.71
CA VAL A 145 3.81 -9.24 -8.56
C VAL A 145 3.01 -7.97 -8.28
N PRO A 146 2.73 -7.13 -9.30
CA PRO A 146 1.94 -5.93 -9.09
C PRO A 146 0.44 -6.26 -8.99
N MET A 147 -0.21 -5.68 -7.99
CA MET A 147 -1.66 -5.62 -7.83
C MET A 147 -2.12 -4.29 -8.44
N MET A 148 -2.50 -4.30 -9.72
CA MET A 148 -2.81 -3.07 -10.46
C MET A 148 -4.28 -2.74 -10.37
N ASN A 149 -4.63 -1.68 -9.64
CA ASN A 149 -5.99 -1.20 -9.47
C ASN A 149 -6.47 -0.49 -10.75
N ILE A 150 -7.19 -1.20 -11.62
CA ILE A 150 -7.62 -0.70 -12.93
C ILE A 150 -9.07 -0.19 -12.97
N LEU A 151 -9.87 -0.47 -11.93
CA LEU A 151 -11.23 0.03 -11.77
C LEU A 151 -11.47 0.41 -10.31
N ASN A 152 -11.91 1.64 -10.09
CA ASN A 152 -12.12 2.24 -8.78
C ASN A 152 -13.60 2.38 -8.44
N GLY A 153 -13.93 2.21 -7.16
CA GLY A 153 -15.21 2.55 -6.55
C GLY A 153 -15.00 3.12 -5.14
N GLY A 154 -16.01 3.05 -4.30
CA GLY A 154 -15.95 3.51 -2.91
C GLY A 154 -15.40 4.94 -2.78
N GLU A 155 -14.58 5.18 -1.77
CA GLU A 155 -13.95 6.49 -1.51
C GLU A 155 -12.92 6.91 -2.60
N HIS A 156 -12.49 5.98 -3.46
CA HIS A 156 -11.52 6.26 -4.53
C HIS A 156 -12.16 6.80 -5.82
N ALA A 157 -13.50 6.84 -5.91
CA ALA A 157 -14.21 7.27 -7.10
C ALA A 157 -15.57 7.88 -6.79
N ASP A 158 -15.95 8.93 -7.51
CA ASP A 158 -17.30 9.50 -7.48
C ASP A 158 -18.21 8.71 -8.44
N ASN A 159 -18.61 7.50 -8.02
CA ASN A 159 -19.48 6.60 -8.78
C ASN A 159 -20.36 5.76 -7.85
N ASN A 160 -21.09 4.77 -8.43
CA ASN A 160 -22.03 3.91 -7.71
C ASN A 160 -21.49 2.50 -7.40
N VAL A 161 -20.17 2.28 -7.50
CA VAL A 161 -19.55 0.99 -7.20
C VAL A 161 -19.10 1.00 -5.74
N ASP A 162 -19.55 0.01 -4.95
CA ASP A 162 -19.26 -0.03 -3.50
C ASP A 162 -17.84 -0.52 -3.21
N ILE A 163 -17.34 -1.53 -3.94
CA ILE A 163 -16.01 -2.08 -3.79
C ILE A 163 -14.98 -1.03 -4.24
N GLN A 164 -14.02 -0.72 -3.36
CA GLN A 164 -13.09 0.38 -3.55
C GLN A 164 -12.10 0.15 -4.69
N GLU A 165 -11.59 -1.09 -4.84
CA GLU A 165 -10.58 -1.42 -5.84
C GLU A 165 -10.81 -2.79 -6.47
N PHE A 166 -10.65 -2.83 -7.80
CA PHE A 166 -10.58 -4.07 -8.56
C PHE A 166 -9.23 -4.13 -9.28
N MET A 167 -8.46 -5.15 -8.96
CA MET A 167 -7.07 -5.26 -9.37
C MET A 167 -6.83 -6.46 -10.26
N VAL A 168 -5.89 -6.33 -11.20
CA VAL A 168 -5.33 -7.43 -11.98
C VAL A 168 -3.92 -7.75 -11.51
N MET A 169 -3.59 -9.04 -11.46
CA MET A 169 -2.31 -9.57 -11.02
C MET A 169 -1.71 -10.47 -12.12
N PRO A 170 -0.67 -10.03 -12.84
CA PRO A 170 -0.05 -10.79 -13.93
C PRO A 170 0.88 -11.89 -13.42
N VAL A 171 0.32 -12.95 -12.83
CA VAL A 171 1.06 -14.06 -12.21
C VAL A 171 1.72 -15.00 -13.24
N GLY A 172 1.22 -15.01 -14.48
CA GLY A 172 1.77 -15.81 -15.56
C GLY A 172 2.95 -15.18 -16.30
N ALA A 173 3.36 -13.96 -15.90
CA ALA A 173 4.52 -13.30 -16.50
C ALA A 173 5.84 -13.97 -16.09
N GLU A 174 6.85 -13.89 -16.94
CA GLU A 174 8.21 -14.43 -16.71
C GLU A 174 9.16 -13.39 -16.07
N SER A 175 8.77 -12.10 -16.10
CA SER A 175 9.55 -10.97 -15.58
C SER A 175 8.63 -9.85 -15.12
N PHE A 176 9.14 -8.94 -14.31
CA PHE A 176 8.37 -7.74 -13.90
C PHE A 176 8.03 -6.87 -15.12
N ARG A 177 8.97 -6.69 -16.04
CA ARG A 177 8.75 -5.95 -17.29
C ARG A 177 7.59 -6.51 -18.10
N GLN A 178 7.50 -7.84 -18.20
CA GLN A 178 6.39 -8.49 -18.89
C GLN A 178 5.08 -8.29 -18.10
N ALA A 179 5.11 -8.42 -16.78
CA ALA A 179 3.94 -8.20 -15.92
C ALA A 179 3.38 -6.78 -16.09
N LEU A 180 4.25 -5.77 -16.07
CA LEU A 180 3.84 -4.38 -16.27
C LEU A 180 3.24 -4.15 -17.66
N ARG A 181 3.82 -4.75 -18.71
CA ARG A 181 3.26 -4.70 -20.06
C ARG A 181 1.86 -5.31 -20.11
N MET A 182 1.69 -6.52 -19.55
CA MET A 182 0.38 -7.20 -19.53
C MET A 182 -0.68 -6.33 -18.85
N GLY A 183 -0.36 -5.76 -17.69
CA GLY A 183 -1.27 -4.86 -16.97
C GLY A 183 -1.62 -3.60 -17.76
N ALA A 184 -0.64 -2.98 -18.42
CA ALA A 184 -0.88 -1.80 -19.25
C ALA A 184 -1.76 -2.11 -20.49
N GLU A 185 -1.53 -3.24 -21.15
CA GLU A 185 -2.34 -3.69 -22.29
C GLU A 185 -3.79 -3.96 -21.86
N ILE A 186 -3.99 -4.65 -20.71
CA ILE A 186 -5.32 -4.89 -20.15
C ILE A 186 -6.00 -3.56 -19.80
N PHE A 187 -5.30 -2.62 -19.19
CA PHE A 187 -5.82 -1.29 -18.85
C PHE A 187 -6.33 -0.54 -20.10
N HIS A 188 -5.59 -0.58 -21.20
CA HIS A 188 -6.03 0.04 -22.46
C HIS A 188 -7.22 -0.70 -23.10
N HIS A 189 -7.27 -2.02 -23.02
CA HIS A 189 -8.42 -2.80 -23.48
C HIS A 189 -9.65 -2.53 -22.61
N LEU A 190 -9.49 -2.39 -21.28
CA LEU A 190 -10.58 -2.01 -20.38
C LEU A 190 -11.19 -0.65 -20.77
N LYS A 191 -10.33 0.34 -21.10
CA LYS A 191 -10.81 1.62 -21.62
C LYS A 191 -11.68 1.48 -22.86
N SER A 192 -11.30 0.60 -23.77
CA SER A 192 -12.06 0.34 -25.01
C SER A 192 -13.40 -0.36 -24.69
N VAL A 193 -13.39 -1.37 -23.82
CA VAL A 193 -14.60 -2.08 -23.40
C VAL A 193 -15.62 -1.15 -22.73
N LEU A 194 -15.15 -0.29 -21.83
CA LEU A 194 -16.00 0.70 -21.16
C LEU A 194 -16.62 1.69 -22.18
N LYS A 195 -15.83 2.19 -23.13
CA LYS A 195 -16.33 3.07 -24.20
C LYS A 195 -17.36 2.39 -25.09
N GLU A 196 -17.14 1.13 -25.49
CA GLU A 196 -18.07 0.34 -26.30
C GLU A 196 -19.42 0.16 -25.60
N LYS A 197 -19.40 0.04 -24.25
CA LYS A 197 -20.60 -0.02 -23.42
C LYS A 197 -21.23 1.35 -23.14
N GLY A 198 -20.58 2.46 -23.53
CA GLY A 198 -21.06 3.83 -23.30
C GLY A 198 -20.73 4.37 -21.91
N TYR A 199 -19.82 3.74 -21.17
CA TYR A 199 -19.40 4.18 -19.85
C TYR A 199 -18.30 5.27 -19.90
N ASN A 200 -18.22 6.05 -18.82
CA ASN A 200 -17.18 7.05 -18.60
C ASN A 200 -15.83 6.36 -18.38
N THR A 201 -14.76 6.96 -18.91
CA THR A 201 -13.38 6.51 -18.76
C THR A 201 -12.49 7.53 -18.06
N SER A 202 -13.05 8.41 -17.24
CA SER A 202 -12.30 9.21 -16.27
C SER A 202 -11.71 8.30 -15.21
N VAL A 203 -10.60 8.72 -14.62
CA VAL A 203 -9.88 7.92 -13.61
C VAL A 203 -10.09 8.46 -12.21
N GLY A 204 -10.08 7.58 -11.23
CA GLY A 204 -10.09 7.90 -9.81
C GLY A 204 -8.71 8.29 -9.27
N ASP A 205 -8.61 8.38 -7.94
CA ASP A 205 -7.40 8.84 -7.24
C ASP A 205 -6.19 7.94 -7.50
N GLU A 206 -6.39 6.67 -7.72
CA GLU A 206 -5.33 5.68 -7.97
C GLU A 206 -5.10 5.35 -9.45
N GLY A 207 -5.71 6.09 -10.35
CA GLY A 207 -5.52 5.99 -11.80
C GLY A 207 -6.37 4.92 -12.49
N GLY A 208 -7.14 4.10 -11.78
CA GLY A 208 -8.14 3.19 -12.33
C GLY A 208 -9.37 3.93 -12.85
N PHE A 209 -10.10 3.34 -13.82
CA PHE A 209 -11.33 3.93 -14.33
C PHE A 209 -12.43 3.96 -13.27
N ALA A 210 -13.28 4.97 -13.33
CA ALA A 210 -14.35 5.21 -12.35
C ALA A 210 -15.72 5.30 -13.01
N PRO A 211 -16.21 4.25 -13.72
CA PRO A 211 -17.52 4.25 -14.36
C PRO A 211 -18.65 4.06 -13.36
N ASN A 212 -19.86 4.52 -13.69
CA ASN A 212 -21.08 4.03 -13.08
C ASN A 212 -21.47 2.71 -13.72
N LEU A 213 -21.51 1.63 -12.95
CA LEU A 213 -21.85 0.29 -13.41
C LEU A 213 -23.24 -0.14 -12.88
N GLY A 214 -23.78 -1.22 -13.43
CA GLY A 214 -25.07 -1.77 -13.01
C GLY A 214 -25.00 -2.56 -11.69
N SER A 215 -23.79 -3.03 -11.30
CA SER A 215 -23.54 -3.76 -10.06
C SER A 215 -22.04 -3.84 -9.78
N ASN A 216 -21.67 -4.25 -8.56
CA ASN A 216 -20.26 -4.55 -8.22
C ASN A 216 -19.72 -5.72 -9.06
N GLU A 217 -20.55 -6.72 -9.35
CA GLU A 217 -20.17 -7.87 -10.16
C GLU A 217 -19.89 -7.50 -11.62
N GLU A 218 -20.59 -6.51 -12.20
CA GLU A 218 -20.33 -6.03 -13.57
C GLU A 218 -18.90 -5.49 -13.72
N ALA A 219 -18.27 -4.99 -12.64
CA ALA A 219 -16.86 -4.60 -12.66
C ALA A 219 -15.96 -5.80 -12.98
N LEU A 220 -16.15 -6.93 -12.28
CA LEU A 220 -15.41 -8.17 -12.52
C LEU A 220 -15.63 -8.69 -13.94
N GLU A 221 -16.89 -8.75 -14.39
CA GLU A 221 -17.24 -9.19 -15.75
C GLU A 221 -16.58 -8.32 -16.82
N THR A 222 -16.54 -7.01 -16.62
CA THR A 222 -15.94 -6.06 -17.56
C THR A 222 -14.43 -6.22 -17.62
N ILE A 223 -13.78 -6.47 -16.48
CA ILE A 223 -12.33 -6.74 -16.39
C ILE A 223 -12.02 -8.08 -17.09
N MET A 224 -12.81 -9.13 -16.87
CA MET A 224 -12.61 -10.43 -17.54
C MET A 224 -12.61 -10.28 -19.06
N VAL A 225 -13.57 -9.53 -19.62
CA VAL A 225 -13.62 -9.21 -21.05
C VAL A 225 -12.38 -8.46 -21.52
N ALA A 226 -11.88 -7.51 -20.72
CA ALA A 226 -10.68 -6.75 -21.06
C ALA A 226 -9.43 -7.64 -21.08
N ILE A 227 -9.30 -8.58 -20.15
CA ILE A 227 -8.19 -9.55 -20.10
C ILE A 227 -8.17 -10.43 -21.35
N GLU A 228 -9.35 -10.99 -21.74
CA GLU A 228 -9.49 -11.82 -22.93
C GLU A 228 -9.22 -11.04 -24.21
N LYS A 229 -9.72 -9.80 -24.33
CA LYS A 229 -9.46 -8.91 -25.47
C LYS A 229 -7.97 -8.55 -25.58
N ALA A 230 -7.25 -8.48 -24.47
CA ALA A 230 -5.80 -8.27 -24.45
C ALA A 230 -5.01 -9.53 -24.88
N GLY A 231 -5.68 -10.66 -25.03
CA GLY A 231 -5.08 -11.93 -25.47
C GLY A 231 -4.50 -12.77 -24.31
N TYR A 232 -4.86 -12.45 -23.07
CA TYR A 232 -4.43 -13.18 -21.88
C TYR A 232 -5.54 -14.08 -21.34
N LYS A 233 -5.16 -15.12 -20.60
CA LYS A 233 -6.10 -16.09 -20.03
C LYS A 233 -6.39 -15.75 -18.56
N PRO A 234 -7.65 -15.39 -18.22
CA PRO A 234 -8.05 -15.27 -16.83
C PRO A 234 -7.87 -16.60 -16.09
N GLY A 235 -7.33 -16.54 -14.88
CA GLY A 235 -7.08 -17.73 -14.05
C GLY A 235 -5.73 -18.43 -14.30
N GLU A 236 -5.08 -18.17 -15.45
CA GLU A 236 -3.74 -18.71 -15.77
C GLU A 236 -2.69 -17.58 -15.80
N ASP A 237 -2.85 -16.62 -16.73
CA ASP A 237 -1.92 -15.51 -16.90
C ASP A 237 -2.19 -14.39 -15.89
N ILE A 238 -3.47 -14.13 -15.65
CA ILE A 238 -3.97 -13.03 -14.84
C ILE A 238 -4.94 -13.56 -13.79
N LEU A 239 -4.68 -13.20 -12.53
CA LEU A 239 -5.62 -13.37 -11.43
C LEU A 239 -6.21 -12.00 -11.02
N LEU A 240 -7.32 -12.03 -10.29
CA LEU A 240 -7.99 -10.85 -9.80
C LEU A 240 -7.77 -10.67 -8.30
N ALA A 241 -7.77 -9.42 -7.86
CA ALA A 241 -7.81 -9.06 -6.46
C ALA A 241 -8.82 -7.93 -6.24
N MET A 242 -9.36 -7.86 -5.03
CA MET A 242 -10.28 -6.80 -4.62
C MET A 242 -9.81 -6.19 -3.30
N ASP A 243 -10.00 -4.89 -3.16
CA ASP A 243 -10.03 -4.20 -1.88
C ASP A 243 -11.45 -3.68 -1.67
N VAL A 244 -12.11 -4.20 -0.66
CA VAL A 244 -13.51 -3.85 -0.40
C VAL A 244 -13.64 -2.62 0.47
N ALA A 245 -12.66 -2.37 1.36
CA ALA A 245 -12.70 -1.32 2.37
C ALA A 245 -14.03 -1.32 3.13
N SER A 246 -14.41 -2.48 3.65
CA SER A 246 -15.77 -2.75 4.13
C SER A 246 -16.21 -1.89 5.31
N SER A 247 -15.27 -1.27 6.04
CA SER A 247 -15.60 -0.31 7.10
C SER A 247 -16.36 0.90 6.58
N GLU A 248 -16.14 1.31 5.33
CA GLU A 248 -16.82 2.44 4.67
C GLU A 248 -18.31 2.15 4.37
N ILE A 249 -18.68 0.89 4.18
CA ILE A 249 -20.04 0.47 3.90
C ILE A 249 -20.75 -0.17 5.09
N TYR A 250 -20.08 -0.19 6.27
CA TYR A 250 -20.62 -0.80 7.49
C TYR A 250 -21.48 0.16 8.30
N ASP A 251 -22.75 -0.20 8.54
CA ASP A 251 -23.65 0.49 9.46
C ASP A 251 -23.44 -0.05 10.87
N LYS A 252 -22.65 0.67 11.69
CA LYS A 252 -22.32 0.27 13.08
C LYS A 252 -23.53 0.16 13.98
N GLU A 253 -24.60 0.92 13.73
CA GLU A 253 -25.83 0.87 14.56
C GLU A 253 -26.64 -0.39 14.30
N LYS A 254 -26.70 -0.84 13.04
CA LYS A 254 -27.47 -2.01 12.62
C LYS A 254 -26.65 -3.30 12.57
N GLY A 255 -25.31 -3.20 12.56
CA GLY A 255 -24.42 -4.33 12.43
C GLY A 255 -24.51 -5.02 11.06
N VAL A 256 -24.64 -4.24 9.99
CA VAL A 256 -24.80 -4.72 8.60
C VAL A 256 -23.99 -3.91 7.60
N TYR A 257 -23.71 -4.50 6.45
CA TYR A 257 -23.02 -3.90 5.31
C TYR A 257 -24.03 -3.45 4.26
N ASN A 258 -23.96 -2.19 3.85
CA ASN A 258 -24.86 -1.58 2.86
C ASN A 258 -24.18 -1.50 1.50
N LEU A 259 -24.48 -2.43 0.62
CA LEU A 259 -24.02 -2.43 -0.78
C LEU A 259 -25.02 -1.62 -1.62
N ALA A 260 -24.89 -0.30 -1.58
CA ALA A 260 -25.84 0.61 -2.21
C ALA A 260 -25.87 0.45 -3.74
N GLY A 261 -24.73 0.17 -4.38
CA GLY A 261 -24.62 -0.09 -5.81
C GLY A 261 -25.36 -1.35 -6.27
N ASP A 262 -25.43 -2.36 -5.40
CA ASP A 262 -26.18 -3.59 -5.63
C ASP A 262 -27.60 -3.53 -5.03
N ASN A 263 -27.94 -2.45 -4.34
CA ASN A 263 -29.21 -2.27 -3.64
C ASN A 263 -29.51 -3.43 -2.66
N THR A 264 -28.47 -3.89 -1.93
CA THR A 264 -28.56 -4.98 -0.96
C THR A 264 -27.91 -4.60 0.38
N VAL A 265 -28.44 -5.25 1.43
CA VAL A 265 -27.87 -5.13 2.79
C VAL A 265 -27.51 -6.53 3.26
N LYS A 266 -26.33 -6.71 3.83
CA LYS A 266 -25.78 -8.01 4.24
C LYS A 266 -25.28 -7.99 5.67
N THR A 267 -25.49 -9.08 6.38
CA THR A 267 -24.78 -9.39 7.64
C THR A 267 -23.35 -9.85 7.33
N SER A 268 -22.49 -9.96 8.35
CA SER A 268 -21.13 -10.50 8.20
C SER A 268 -21.11 -11.88 7.55
N ALA A 269 -22.02 -12.78 7.96
CA ALA A 269 -22.13 -14.12 7.38
C ALA A 269 -22.54 -14.10 5.91
N GLU A 270 -23.48 -13.23 5.53
CA GLU A 270 -23.92 -13.07 4.13
C GLU A 270 -22.83 -12.40 3.26
N MET A 271 -21.97 -11.54 3.83
CA MET A 271 -20.77 -11.04 3.15
C MET A 271 -19.79 -12.18 2.87
N VAL A 272 -19.54 -13.05 3.84
CA VAL A 272 -18.68 -14.23 3.67
C VAL A 272 -19.20 -15.16 2.58
N ASP A 273 -20.51 -15.45 2.58
CA ASP A 273 -21.16 -16.27 1.53
C ASP A 273 -20.98 -15.63 0.15
N TRP A 274 -21.15 -14.31 0.04
CA TRP A 274 -20.97 -13.55 -1.21
C TRP A 274 -19.53 -13.61 -1.72
N TYR A 275 -18.52 -13.47 -0.84
CA TYR A 275 -17.12 -13.61 -1.26
C TYR A 275 -16.79 -15.02 -1.73
N GLU A 276 -17.34 -16.04 -1.07
CA GLU A 276 -17.16 -17.42 -1.50
C GLU A 276 -17.77 -17.67 -2.88
N GLU A 277 -18.97 -17.13 -3.15
CA GLU A 277 -19.62 -17.20 -4.47
C GLU A 277 -18.78 -16.50 -5.55
N LEU A 278 -18.31 -15.27 -5.29
CA LEU A 278 -17.46 -14.53 -6.23
C LEU A 278 -16.14 -15.28 -6.50
N ALA A 279 -15.48 -15.82 -5.47
CA ALA A 279 -14.23 -16.57 -5.61
C ALA A 279 -14.43 -17.94 -6.30
N ASN A 280 -15.63 -18.48 -6.32
CA ASN A 280 -15.99 -19.66 -7.11
C ASN A 280 -16.25 -19.33 -8.59
N LYS A 281 -16.75 -18.13 -8.87
CA LYS A 281 -17.13 -17.68 -10.23
C LYS A 281 -15.98 -17.01 -10.98
N TYR A 282 -15.11 -16.28 -10.30
CA TYR A 282 -14.01 -15.49 -10.87
C TYR A 282 -12.67 -15.96 -10.32
N PRO A 283 -11.56 -15.74 -11.06
CA PRO A 283 -10.22 -16.13 -10.60
C PRO A 283 -9.67 -15.15 -9.55
N ILE A 284 -10.41 -14.94 -8.47
CA ILE A 284 -10.03 -14.05 -7.36
C ILE A 284 -9.06 -14.79 -6.45
N ILE A 285 -7.85 -14.23 -6.31
CA ILE A 285 -6.77 -14.79 -5.48
C ILE A 285 -6.58 -14.01 -4.18
N SER A 286 -7.07 -12.75 -4.11
CA SER A 286 -6.87 -11.89 -2.94
C SER A 286 -8.08 -11.02 -2.68
N ILE A 287 -8.48 -10.91 -1.42
CA ILE A 287 -9.51 -10.00 -0.91
C ILE A 287 -8.93 -9.26 0.28
N GLU A 288 -8.96 -7.93 0.22
CA GLU A 288 -8.50 -7.02 1.27
C GLU A 288 -9.70 -6.43 2.00
N ASP A 289 -9.60 -6.37 3.33
CA ASP A 289 -10.59 -5.78 4.24
C ASP A 289 -12.04 -6.11 3.86
N GLY A 290 -12.31 -7.41 3.72
CA GLY A 290 -13.62 -7.92 3.34
C GLY A 290 -14.71 -7.69 4.38
N LEU A 291 -14.37 -7.31 5.63
CA LEU A 291 -15.29 -6.96 6.70
C LEU A 291 -14.77 -5.73 7.45
N ASP A 292 -15.60 -5.14 8.31
CA ASP A 292 -15.25 -3.99 9.16
C ASP A 292 -14.03 -4.28 10.03
N GLU A 293 -13.16 -3.30 10.23
CA GLU A 293 -11.91 -3.40 10.99
C GLU A 293 -12.09 -3.86 12.45
N ASN A 294 -13.31 -3.78 12.99
CA ASN A 294 -13.68 -4.26 14.32
C ASN A 294 -14.45 -5.59 14.30
N ASP A 295 -14.84 -6.10 13.12
CA ASP A 295 -15.56 -7.38 12.98
C ASP A 295 -14.61 -8.58 12.93
N TRP A 296 -13.88 -8.81 14.02
CA TRP A 296 -12.88 -9.88 14.13
C TRP A 296 -13.49 -11.28 14.00
N GLU A 297 -14.73 -11.48 14.48
CA GLU A 297 -15.45 -12.75 14.33
C GLU A 297 -15.80 -13.02 12.86
N GLY A 298 -16.24 -11.98 12.14
CA GLY A 298 -16.50 -12.08 10.72
C GLY A 298 -15.22 -12.37 9.93
N HIS A 299 -14.12 -11.67 10.19
CA HIS A 299 -12.82 -11.96 9.57
C HIS A 299 -12.35 -13.40 9.85
N LYS A 300 -12.60 -13.92 11.06
CA LYS A 300 -12.30 -15.31 11.38
C LYS A 300 -13.14 -16.27 10.55
N LEU A 301 -14.44 -16.03 10.46
CA LEU A 301 -15.35 -16.84 9.63
C LEU A 301 -14.92 -16.85 8.17
N LEU A 302 -14.52 -15.68 7.62
CA LEU A 302 -14.02 -15.56 6.25
C LEU A 302 -12.74 -16.38 6.06
N THR A 303 -11.82 -16.31 7.03
CA THR A 303 -10.55 -17.07 7.00
C THR A 303 -10.80 -18.57 7.02
N GLU A 304 -11.70 -19.04 7.88
CA GLU A 304 -12.07 -20.47 7.96
C GLU A 304 -12.74 -20.96 6.67
N ARG A 305 -13.51 -20.11 5.99
CA ARG A 305 -14.29 -20.46 4.81
C ARG A 305 -13.44 -20.55 3.53
N ILE A 306 -12.59 -19.55 3.27
CA ILE A 306 -11.87 -19.43 1.99
C ILE A 306 -10.36 -19.15 2.13
N GLY A 307 -9.83 -18.98 3.35
CA GLY A 307 -8.44 -18.58 3.57
C GLY A 307 -7.38 -19.62 3.14
N ASP A 308 -7.77 -20.85 2.84
CA ASP A 308 -6.85 -21.86 2.29
C ASP A 308 -6.58 -21.66 0.79
N ARG A 309 -7.46 -20.98 0.07
CA ARG A 309 -7.40 -20.77 -1.39
C ARG A 309 -7.40 -19.30 -1.82
N VAL A 310 -7.74 -18.38 -0.93
CA VAL A 310 -7.75 -16.93 -1.18
C VAL A 310 -6.88 -16.23 -0.15
N GLN A 311 -6.01 -15.35 -0.62
CA GLN A 311 -5.25 -14.45 0.25
C GLN A 311 -6.21 -13.42 0.86
N LEU A 312 -6.25 -13.37 2.18
CA LEU A 312 -7.06 -12.43 2.95
C LEU A 312 -6.14 -11.41 3.58
N VAL A 313 -6.19 -10.19 3.08
CA VAL A 313 -5.28 -9.11 3.46
C VAL A 313 -5.96 -8.24 4.52
N GLY A 314 -5.30 -8.04 5.66
CA GLY A 314 -5.70 -7.03 6.64
C GLY A 314 -4.96 -5.73 6.39
N ASP A 315 -5.69 -4.67 6.02
CA ASP A 315 -5.23 -3.28 5.95
C ASP A 315 -5.66 -2.53 7.22
N ASP A 316 -6.87 -2.01 7.30
CA ASP A 316 -7.39 -1.33 8.47
C ASP A 316 -7.49 -2.28 9.69
N LEU A 317 -7.67 -3.57 9.44
CA LEU A 317 -7.66 -4.60 10.48
C LEU A 317 -6.34 -4.63 11.27
N PHE A 318 -5.19 -4.43 10.62
CA PHE A 318 -3.86 -4.55 11.25
C PHE A 318 -3.07 -3.25 11.29
N VAL A 319 -3.34 -2.29 10.42
CA VAL A 319 -2.71 -0.95 10.31
C VAL A 319 -1.18 -0.99 10.42
N THR A 320 -0.53 -2.00 9.80
CA THR A 320 0.93 -2.22 9.87
C THR A 320 1.46 -2.34 11.32
N ASN A 321 0.59 -2.66 12.28
CA ASN A 321 0.89 -2.68 13.72
C ASN A 321 1.17 -4.10 14.21
N THR A 322 2.35 -4.33 14.77
CA THR A 322 2.79 -5.65 15.25
C THR A 322 1.90 -6.22 16.36
N LYS A 323 1.29 -5.39 17.22
CA LYS A 323 0.41 -5.87 18.29
C LYS A 323 -0.90 -6.42 17.71
N LYS A 324 -1.50 -5.70 16.74
CA LYS A 324 -2.72 -6.15 16.05
C LYS A 324 -2.44 -7.37 15.17
N LEU A 325 -1.32 -7.37 14.45
CA LEU A 325 -0.90 -8.52 13.65
C LEU A 325 -0.70 -9.77 14.53
N ALA A 326 -0.02 -9.64 15.67
CA ALA A 326 0.17 -10.76 16.63
C ALA A 326 -1.17 -11.32 17.10
N GLN A 327 -2.14 -10.45 17.41
CA GLN A 327 -3.49 -10.87 17.79
C GLN A 327 -4.19 -11.63 16.65
N GLY A 328 -4.10 -11.16 15.41
CA GLY A 328 -4.66 -11.84 14.24
C GLY A 328 -4.03 -13.21 14.00
N ILE A 329 -2.72 -13.31 14.11
CA ILE A 329 -1.97 -14.57 13.98
C ILE A 329 -2.43 -15.58 15.08
N GLU A 330 -2.51 -15.14 16.34
CA GLU A 330 -2.92 -15.99 17.46
C GLU A 330 -4.34 -16.52 17.29
N GLN A 331 -5.25 -15.69 16.76
CA GLN A 331 -6.65 -16.05 16.55
C GLN A 331 -6.92 -16.78 15.23
N GLY A 332 -5.93 -16.90 14.35
CA GLY A 332 -6.08 -17.50 13.03
C GLY A 332 -6.97 -16.66 12.10
N ILE A 333 -6.79 -15.35 12.13
CA ILE A 333 -7.54 -14.36 11.34
C ILE A 333 -6.66 -13.81 10.23
N SER A 334 -7.15 -13.81 9.00
CA SER A 334 -6.42 -13.44 7.79
C SER A 334 -5.22 -14.37 7.49
N ASN A 335 -4.49 -14.12 6.45
CA ASN A 335 -3.26 -14.84 6.06
C ASN A 335 -2.26 -13.94 5.33
N SER A 336 -2.53 -12.62 5.32
CA SER A 336 -1.70 -11.59 4.72
C SER A 336 -1.90 -10.26 5.44
N ILE A 337 -0.89 -9.39 5.38
CA ILE A 337 -0.96 -8.02 5.89
C ILE A 337 -0.64 -7.03 4.78
N LEU A 338 -1.37 -5.93 4.71
CA LEU A 338 -0.98 -4.75 3.93
C LEU A 338 0.01 -3.92 4.72
N ILE A 339 1.06 -3.46 4.07
CA ILE A 339 2.14 -2.68 4.69
C ILE A 339 2.10 -1.27 4.12
N LYS A 340 1.71 -0.32 4.95
CA LYS A 340 1.72 1.11 4.67
C LYS A 340 2.65 1.81 5.65
N VAL A 341 3.77 2.32 5.19
CA VAL A 341 4.83 2.88 6.04
C VAL A 341 4.33 4.00 6.97
N ASN A 342 3.35 4.79 6.53
CA ASN A 342 2.82 5.89 7.32
C ASN A 342 1.75 5.47 8.35
N GLN A 343 1.20 4.27 8.28
CA GLN A 343 0.28 3.75 9.31
C GLN A 343 0.98 3.49 10.65
N ILE A 344 2.29 3.25 10.60
CA ILE A 344 3.11 2.99 11.80
C ILE A 344 4.17 4.08 12.04
N GLY A 345 4.77 4.64 11.01
CA GLY A 345 5.54 5.88 11.05
C GLY A 345 7.06 5.74 11.19
N THR A 346 7.65 4.53 11.18
CA THR A 346 9.09 4.31 11.04
C THR A 346 9.40 3.13 10.13
N LEU A 347 10.58 3.11 9.52
CA LEU A 347 11.04 1.95 8.76
C LEU A 347 11.31 0.75 9.67
N THR A 348 11.86 0.96 10.87
CA THR A 348 12.13 -0.12 11.83
C THR A 348 10.85 -0.86 12.19
N GLU A 349 9.78 -0.16 12.62
CA GLU A 349 8.51 -0.81 12.94
C GLU A 349 7.85 -1.45 11.72
N THR A 350 8.00 -0.84 10.53
CA THR A 350 7.53 -1.41 9.26
C THR A 350 8.19 -2.76 8.98
N PHE A 351 9.51 -2.84 9.11
CA PHE A 351 10.27 -4.08 8.89
C PHE A 351 9.95 -5.13 9.96
N ASP A 352 9.72 -4.73 11.21
CA ASP A 352 9.30 -5.64 12.28
C ASP A 352 7.94 -6.28 11.96
N ALA A 353 6.98 -5.52 11.43
CA ALA A 353 5.68 -6.05 11.01
C ALA A 353 5.81 -7.03 9.84
N ILE A 354 6.64 -6.71 8.83
CA ILE A 354 6.91 -7.59 7.69
C ILE A 354 7.55 -8.91 8.15
N GLU A 355 8.56 -8.84 9.01
CA GLU A 355 9.26 -10.00 9.52
C GLU A 355 8.34 -10.89 10.38
N MET A 356 7.51 -10.28 11.23
CA MET A 356 6.51 -11.01 12.02
C MET A 356 5.52 -11.75 11.12
N ALA A 357 4.99 -11.09 10.09
CA ALA A 357 4.07 -11.70 9.12
C ALA A 357 4.72 -12.93 8.44
N LYS A 358 5.91 -12.77 7.90
CA LYS A 358 6.64 -13.85 7.21
C LYS A 358 6.92 -15.04 8.11
N ARG A 359 7.34 -14.81 9.35
CA ARG A 359 7.57 -15.89 10.34
C ARG A 359 6.31 -16.67 10.67
N ALA A 360 5.15 -16.03 10.60
CA ALA A 360 3.85 -16.66 10.80
C ALA A 360 3.29 -17.36 9.55
N GLY A 361 3.99 -17.29 8.41
CA GLY A 361 3.52 -17.81 7.13
C GLY A 361 2.52 -16.90 6.42
N PHE A 362 2.35 -15.67 6.88
CA PHE A 362 1.58 -14.63 6.20
C PHE A 362 2.40 -14.00 5.08
N THR A 363 1.75 -13.61 4.00
CA THR A 363 2.35 -12.71 3.02
C THR A 363 2.28 -11.27 3.50
N ALA A 364 3.19 -10.44 2.99
CA ALA A 364 3.18 -8.99 3.21
C ALA A 364 3.08 -8.29 1.86
N VAL A 365 2.06 -7.48 1.66
CA VAL A 365 1.85 -6.68 0.44
C VAL A 365 2.33 -5.27 0.71
N ILE A 366 3.36 -4.81 0.03
CA ILE A 366 3.83 -3.43 0.18
C ILE A 366 2.88 -2.51 -0.59
N SER A 367 2.40 -1.46 0.07
CA SER A 367 1.31 -0.64 -0.45
C SER A 367 1.63 0.86 -0.44
N HIS A 368 1.09 1.53 -1.45
CA HIS A 368 0.94 2.98 -1.52
C HIS A 368 -0.19 3.48 -0.63
N ARG A 369 -0.47 4.79 -0.72
CA ARG A 369 -1.70 5.42 -0.21
C ARG A 369 -2.46 6.11 -1.34
N SER A 370 -3.70 6.55 -1.08
CA SER A 370 -4.48 7.32 -2.05
C SER A 370 -3.85 8.68 -2.39
N GLY A 371 -3.26 9.36 -1.42
CA GLY A 371 -2.43 10.54 -1.63
C GLY A 371 -0.96 10.16 -1.72
N GLU A 372 -0.42 10.15 -2.91
CA GLU A 372 0.96 9.81 -3.23
C GLU A 372 1.74 11.01 -3.79
N SER A 373 3.02 10.79 -4.02
CA SER A 373 3.94 11.74 -4.63
C SER A 373 4.84 11.02 -5.65
N GLU A 374 5.88 11.70 -6.14
CA GLU A 374 6.95 11.09 -6.94
C GLU A 374 7.89 10.18 -6.15
N ASP A 375 7.79 10.13 -4.82
CA ASP A 375 8.59 9.24 -3.97
C ASP A 375 8.38 7.77 -4.35
N VAL A 376 9.48 7.01 -4.42
CA VAL A 376 9.48 5.61 -4.87
C VAL A 376 9.97 4.62 -3.82
N THR A 377 10.17 5.07 -2.59
CA THR A 377 10.74 4.28 -1.47
C THR A 377 10.04 2.92 -1.30
N ILE A 378 8.71 2.86 -1.45
CA ILE A 378 7.97 1.59 -1.31
C ILE A 378 8.33 0.55 -2.38
N ALA A 379 8.76 0.96 -3.58
CA ALA A 379 9.24 0.05 -4.61
C ALA A 379 10.56 -0.61 -4.17
N ASP A 380 11.49 0.18 -3.62
CA ASP A 380 12.74 -0.32 -3.07
C ASP A 380 12.50 -1.25 -1.86
N ILE A 381 11.58 -0.89 -0.96
CA ILE A 381 11.19 -1.73 0.19
C ILE A 381 10.65 -3.08 -0.29
N ALA A 382 9.78 -3.11 -1.31
CA ALA A 382 9.20 -4.35 -1.81
C ALA A 382 10.27 -5.35 -2.27
N VAL A 383 11.31 -4.87 -2.95
CA VAL A 383 12.44 -5.71 -3.38
C VAL A 383 13.38 -6.01 -2.21
N ALA A 384 13.66 -5.03 -1.36
CA ALA A 384 14.55 -5.19 -0.19
C ALA A 384 14.14 -6.38 0.69
N VAL A 385 12.84 -6.48 0.98
CA VAL A 385 12.32 -7.54 1.84
C VAL A 385 11.88 -8.78 1.06
N ASN A 386 12.07 -8.85 -0.27
CA ASN A 386 11.52 -9.90 -1.12
C ASN A 386 10.03 -10.14 -0.80
N ALA A 387 9.24 -9.08 -0.79
CA ALA A 387 7.82 -9.15 -0.39
C ALA A 387 6.98 -10.03 -1.32
N GLY A 388 7.35 -10.07 -2.58
CA GLY A 388 6.65 -10.84 -3.61
C GLY A 388 5.42 -10.15 -4.19
N GLN A 389 4.87 -9.14 -3.53
CA GLN A 389 3.68 -8.41 -3.98
C GLN A 389 3.79 -6.92 -3.67
N ILE A 390 3.25 -6.08 -4.56
CA ILE A 390 3.13 -4.62 -4.37
C ILE A 390 1.77 -4.14 -4.85
N LYS A 391 1.12 -3.29 -4.07
CA LYS A 391 -0.13 -2.61 -4.39
C LYS A 391 0.16 -1.11 -4.54
N THR A 392 0.20 -0.61 -5.78
CA THR A 392 0.58 0.79 -6.03
C THR A 392 -0.22 1.45 -7.16
N GLY A 393 -1.50 1.07 -7.28
CA GLY A 393 -2.47 1.69 -8.19
C GLY A 393 -2.41 1.18 -9.63
N ALA A 394 -3.06 1.90 -10.52
CA ALA A 394 -3.11 1.60 -11.94
C ALA A 394 -1.79 1.94 -12.66
N PRO A 395 -1.53 1.40 -13.88
CA PRO A 395 -0.43 1.83 -14.73
C PRO A 395 -0.77 3.18 -15.42
N SER A 396 -1.23 4.13 -14.63
CA SER A 396 -1.72 5.46 -15.01
C SER A 396 -1.53 6.43 -13.86
N ARG A 397 -1.31 7.71 -14.12
CA ARG A 397 -0.90 8.78 -13.20
C ARG A 397 0.56 8.62 -12.75
N THR A 398 1.32 9.70 -12.81
CA THR A 398 2.78 9.70 -12.56
C THR A 398 3.13 9.25 -11.14
N ASP A 399 2.31 9.61 -10.15
CA ASP A 399 2.45 9.21 -8.75
C ASP A 399 2.41 7.68 -8.55
N ARG A 400 1.71 6.94 -9.42
CA ARG A 400 1.66 5.46 -9.44
C ARG A 400 2.77 4.89 -10.33
N VAL A 401 2.86 5.39 -11.56
CA VAL A 401 3.83 4.92 -12.57
C VAL A 401 5.28 5.10 -12.12
N ALA A 402 5.57 6.10 -11.27
CA ALA A 402 6.90 6.30 -10.70
C ALA A 402 7.42 5.05 -9.97
N LYS A 403 6.57 4.37 -9.19
CA LYS A 403 6.91 3.13 -8.47
C LYS A 403 7.17 1.97 -9.43
N TYR A 404 6.32 1.82 -10.46
CA TYR A 404 6.52 0.80 -11.51
C TYR A 404 7.81 1.05 -12.29
N ASN A 405 8.10 2.30 -12.64
CA ASN A 405 9.35 2.66 -13.33
C ASN A 405 10.57 2.39 -12.44
N GLN A 406 10.47 2.60 -11.13
CA GLN A 406 11.55 2.26 -10.20
C GLN A 406 11.80 0.74 -10.16
N LEU A 407 10.75 -0.07 -10.15
CA LEU A 407 10.88 -1.54 -10.22
C LEU A 407 11.53 -2.01 -11.53
N LEU A 408 11.24 -1.34 -12.67
CA LEU A 408 11.95 -1.62 -13.92
C LEU A 408 13.44 -1.30 -13.84
N ARG A 409 13.83 -0.18 -13.19
CA ARG A 409 15.24 0.16 -12.97
C ARG A 409 15.93 -0.86 -12.08
N ILE A 410 15.25 -1.32 -11.02
CA ILE A 410 15.76 -2.36 -10.12
C ILE A 410 15.94 -3.67 -10.89
N GLU A 411 14.97 -4.07 -11.73
CA GLU A 411 15.08 -5.26 -12.57
C GLU A 411 16.29 -5.17 -13.51
N ASP A 412 16.52 -4.01 -14.14
CA ASP A 412 17.70 -3.79 -14.98
C ASP A 412 19.03 -3.87 -14.19
N GLN A 413 19.07 -3.33 -12.97
CA GLN A 413 20.25 -3.41 -12.10
C GLN A 413 20.56 -4.85 -11.65
N LEU A 414 19.54 -5.64 -11.36
CA LEU A 414 19.67 -7.04 -10.98
C LEU A 414 20.03 -7.94 -12.16
N GLY A 415 19.63 -7.57 -13.37
CA GLY A 415 19.91 -8.34 -14.59
C GLY A 415 19.42 -9.78 -14.49
N GLU A 416 20.30 -10.73 -14.79
CA GLU A 416 19.98 -12.18 -14.77
C GLU A 416 19.68 -12.72 -13.35
N THR A 417 20.00 -11.99 -12.29
CA THR A 417 19.71 -12.38 -10.90
C THR A 417 18.32 -12.01 -10.45
N ALA A 418 17.61 -11.14 -11.21
CA ALA A 418 16.25 -10.76 -10.93
C ALA A 418 15.33 -11.99 -10.93
N GLN A 419 14.45 -12.06 -9.93
CA GLN A 419 13.47 -13.14 -9.80
C GLN A 419 12.06 -12.57 -9.84
N TYR A 420 11.20 -13.17 -10.67
CA TYR A 420 9.77 -12.92 -10.67
C TYR A 420 9.05 -14.24 -10.42
N LEU A 421 8.46 -14.41 -9.24
CA LEU A 421 7.94 -15.72 -8.80
C LEU A 421 6.51 -15.99 -9.24
N GLY A 422 5.78 -14.98 -9.73
CA GLY A 422 4.39 -15.13 -10.17
C GLY A 422 3.52 -15.77 -9.09
N LEU A 423 2.80 -16.81 -9.44
CA LEU A 423 1.90 -17.51 -8.51
C LEU A 423 2.59 -18.07 -7.25
N LYS A 424 3.90 -18.29 -7.28
CA LYS A 424 4.65 -18.80 -6.12
C LYS A 424 4.78 -17.79 -4.98
N THR A 425 4.45 -16.52 -5.21
CA THR A 425 4.43 -15.49 -4.15
C THR A 425 3.34 -15.74 -3.11
N PHE A 426 2.29 -16.48 -3.47
CA PHE A 426 1.19 -16.86 -2.57
C PHE A 426 1.54 -18.13 -1.77
N TYR A 427 2.64 -18.07 -1.01
CA TYR A 427 3.08 -19.21 -0.19
C TYR A 427 2.19 -19.46 1.04
N ASN A 428 1.32 -18.50 1.38
CA ASN A 428 0.31 -18.58 2.42
C ASN A 428 -0.91 -19.44 2.04
N LEU A 429 -1.07 -19.79 0.76
CA LEU A 429 -2.21 -20.59 0.28
C LEU A 429 -1.83 -22.07 0.16
N ARG A 430 -2.80 -22.93 0.43
CA ARG A 430 -2.65 -24.37 0.17
C ARG A 430 -2.73 -24.63 -1.33
N LYS A 431 -1.77 -25.39 -1.84
CA LYS A 431 -1.73 -25.83 -3.25
C LYS A 431 -2.61 -27.03 -3.46
#